data_fb2fc6c455bc0fac37da541cb2a32a38
#
_entry.id   fb2fc6c455bc0fac37da541cb2a32a38
#
_cell.length_a   1.000
_cell.length_b   1.000
_cell.length_c   1.000
_cell.angle_alpha   90.00
_cell.angle_beta   90.00
_cell.angle_gamma   90.00
#
_symmetry.space_group_name_H-M   'P 1'
#
loop_
_entity.id
_entity.type
_entity.pdbx_description
1 polymer ?
#
loop_
_entity_poly.entity_id
_entity_poly.type
_entity_poly.pdbx_seq_one_letter_code
_entity_poly.pdbx_strand_id
1 'polypeptide(L)'
;HGSSAASDVYKRQILASISIALFETALDKLVSLAILMPIVASMGGNAGTQTLTVAVRAMATRELTSSNSLRVFGKEILVGAYNGIFFALLIGIITGFWFKDYLLGSIIAFAMLFNLILAGTFGAAIPLILSYFKIDPAVAATVILTTITDILGFVIFLALANYLLI
;
A
#
# COMPACT_ATOMS: atom_id res chain seq x y z
N HIS A 1 4.37 -18.67 20.29
CA HIS A 1 4.73 -17.72 19.20
C HIS A 1 3.92 -17.95 17.93
N GLY A 2 3.55 -19.18 17.58
CA GLY A 2 2.74 -19.47 16.38
C GLY A 2 1.32 -18.91 16.46
N SER A 3 0.71 -18.86 17.63
CA SER A 3 -0.67 -18.38 17.78
C SER A 3 -0.80 -16.87 17.62
N SER A 4 0.20 -16.08 18.00
CA SER A 4 0.14 -14.63 17.84
C SER A 4 0.31 -14.23 16.38
N ALA A 5 1.20 -14.88 15.64
CA ALA A 5 1.38 -14.64 14.20
C ALA A 5 0.11 -14.99 13.43
N ALA A 6 -0.53 -16.12 13.73
CA ALA A 6 -1.80 -16.51 13.14
C ALA A 6 -2.91 -15.51 13.46
N SER A 7 -2.97 -15.01 14.70
CA SER A 7 -3.93 -13.98 15.10
C SER A 7 -3.72 -12.68 14.35
N ASP A 8 -2.48 -12.27 14.13
CA ASP A 8 -2.16 -11.04 13.40
C ASP A 8 -2.54 -11.14 11.93
N VAL A 9 -2.29 -12.29 11.29
CA VAL A 9 -2.72 -12.55 9.91
C VAL A 9 -4.26 -12.51 9.84
N TYR A 10 -4.95 -13.09 10.81
CA TYR A 10 -6.40 -13.06 10.88
C TYR A 10 -6.95 -11.65 10.98
N LYS A 11 -6.41 -10.84 11.88
CA LYS A 11 -6.85 -9.45 12.06
C LYS A 11 -6.64 -8.63 10.79
N ARG A 12 -5.51 -8.82 10.12
CA ARG A 12 -5.25 -8.14 8.84
C ARG A 12 -6.27 -8.52 7.78
N GLN A 13 -6.56 -9.81 7.65
CA GLN A 13 -7.55 -10.29 6.69
C GLN A 13 -8.95 -9.80 6.99
N ILE A 14 -9.35 -9.73 8.26
CA ILE A 14 -10.65 -9.19 8.67
C ILE A 14 -10.75 -7.71 8.30
N LEU A 15 -9.73 -6.92 8.58
CA LEU A 15 -9.73 -5.50 8.25
C LEU A 15 -9.79 -5.26 6.75
N ALA A 16 -9.06 -6.05 5.96
CA ALA A 16 -9.13 -5.99 4.51
C ALA A 16 -10.53 -6.35 4.01
N SER A 17 -11.14 -7.38 4.58
CA SER A 17 -12.50 -7.82 4.21
C SER A 17 -13.55 -6.76 4.53
N ILE A 18 -13.43 -6.09 5.65
CA ILE A 18 -14.34 -4.97 6.00
C ILE A 18 -14.21 -3.84 4.98
N SER A 19 -12.98 -3.53 4.56
CA SER A 19 -12.74 -2.51 3.55
C SER A 19 -13.43 -2.85 2.22
N ILE A 20 -13.40 -4.12 1.82
CA ILE A 20 -14.10 -4.61 0.62
C ILE A 20 -15.61 -4.50 0.79
N ALA A 21 -16.14 -4.89 1.95
CA ALA A 21 -17.57 -4.87 2.22
C ALA A 21 -18.17 -3.47 2.16
N LEU A 22 -17.41 -2.44 2.49
CA LEU A 22 -17.85 -1.05 2.38
C LEU A 22 -18.19 -0.63 0.94
N PHE A 23 -17.64 -1.33 -0.06
CA PHE A 23 -17.82 -1.02 -1.48
C PHE A 23 -18.47 -2.17 -2.24
N GLU A 24 -19.33 -2.94 -1.57
CA GLU A 24 -19.98 -4.14 -2.14
C GLU A 24 -20.74 -3.82 -3.43
N THR A 25 -21.42 -2.69 -3.49
CA THR A 25 -22.18 -2.27 -4.69
C THR A 25 -21.28 -2.12 -5.91
N ALA A 26 -20.08 -1.58 -5.72
CA ALA A 26 -19.10 -1.44 -6.80
C ALA A 26 -18.64 -2.81 -7.31
N LEU A 27 -18.42 -3.77 -6.39
CA LEU A 27 -18.01 -5.14 -6.73
C LEU A 27 -19.10 -5.91 -7.48
N ASP A 28 -20.36 -5.75 -7.08
CA ASP A 28 -21.50 -6.39 -7.73
C ASP A 28 -21.63 -5.98 -9.19
N LYS A 29 -21.23 -4.76 -9.50
CA LYS A 29 -21.35 -4.23 -10.87
C LYS A 29 -20.18 -4.61 -11.77
N LEU A 30 -18.96 -4.76 -11.20
CA LEU A 30 -17.75 -4.99 -12.01
C LEU A 30 -16.85 -6.05 -11.37
N VAL A 31 -16.99 -7.28 -11.85
CA VAL A 31 -16.16 -8.42 -11.42
C VAL A 31 -14.68 -8.16 -11.68
N SER A 32 -14.36 -7.38 -12.73
CA SER A 32 -12.98 -7.00 -13.04
C SER A 32 -12.28 -6.27 -11.89
N LEU A 33 -13.04 -5.52 -11.06
CA LEU A 33 -12.48 -4.87 -9.88
C LEU A 33 -11.92 -5.89 -8.88
N ALA A 34 -12.65 -6.97 -8.66
CA ALA A 34 -12.21 -8.03 -7.76
C ALA A 34 -10.93 -8.72 -8.25
N ILE A 35 -10.78 -8.85 -9.57
CA ILE A 35 -9.57 -9.43 -10.18
C ILE A 35 -8.37 -8.49 -9.97
N LEU A 36 -8.58 -7.19 -10.07
CA LEU A 36 -7.50 -6.19 -10.03
C LEU A 36 -7.11 -5.76 -8.61
N MET A 37 -8.00 -5.92 -7.62
CA MET A 37 -7.72 -5.51 -6.24
C MET A 37 -6.44 -6.12 -5.66
N PRO A 38 -6.18 -7.43 -5.82
CA PRO A 38 -4.94 -8.02 -5.28
C PRO A 38 -3.67 -7.41 -5.86
N ILE A 39 -3.72 -6.95 -7.11
CA ILE A 39 -2.57 -6.31 -7.76
C ILE A 39 -2.20 -5.02 -7.05
N VAL A 40 -3.19 -4.16 -6.81
CA VAL A 40 -2.96 -2.88 -6.12
C VAL A 40 -2.45 -3.10 -4.70
N ALA A 41 -3.10 -3.98 -3.94
CA ALA A 41 -2.72 -4.26 -2.56
C ALA A 41 -1.32 -4.90 -2.47
N SER A 42 -1.05 -5.88 -3.32
CA SER A 42 0.23 -6.60 -3.33
C SER A 42 1.39 -5.66 -3.68
N MET A 43 1.22 -4.82 -4.68
CA MET A 43 2.27 -3.86 -5.06
C MET A 43 2.55 -2.86 -3.95
N GLY A 44 1.52 -2.36 -3.27
CA GLY A 44 1.69 -1.48 -2.13
C GLY A 44 2.44 -2.15 -0.99
N GLY A 45 2.08 -3.38 -0.65
CA GLY A 45 2.76 -4.15 0.38
C GLY A 45 4.22 -4.41 0.07
N ASN A 46 4.52 -4.80 -1.17
CA ASN A 46 5.89 -5.06 -1.61
C ASN A 46 6.74 -3.79 -1.57
N ALA A 47 6.24 -2.70 -2.12
CA ALA A 47 6.96 -1.42 -2.13
C ALA A 47 7.19 -0.90 -0.70
N GLY A 48 6.18 -0.98 0.14
CA GLY A 48 6.28 -0.56 1.53
C GLY A 48 7.28 -1.38 2.33
N THR A 49 7.30 -2.71 2.11
CA THR A 49 8.25 -3.59 2.78
C THR A 49 9.68 -3.30 2.36
N GLN A 50 9.92 -2.98 1.11
CA GLN A 50 11.25 -2.57 0.64
C GLN A 50 11.70 -1.28 1.31
N THR A 51 10.85 -0.27 1.36
CA THR A 51 11.13 0.99 2.06
C THR A 51 11.37 0.75 3.55
N LEU A 52 10.55 -0.08 4.17
CA LEU A 52 10.69 -0.45 5.57
C LEU A 52 12.06 -1.08 5.86
N THR A 53 12.49 -2.01 5.02
CA THR A 53 13.79 -2.67 5.17
C THR A 53 14.93 -1.67 5.11
N VAL A 54 14.89 -0.75 4.16
CA VAL A 54 15.90 0.31 4.02
C VAL A 54 15.87 1.23 5.23
N ALA A 55 14.69 1.64 5.70
CA ALA A 55 14.56 2.51 6.85
C ALA A 55 15.07 1.87 8.13
N VAL A 56 14.72 0.61 8.39
CA VAL A 56 15.18 -0.11 9.58
C VAL A 56 16.71 -0.26 9.56
N ARG A 57 17.27 -0.58 8.40
CA ARG A 57 18.73 -0.65 8.26
C ARG A 57 19.39 0.70 8.54
N ALA A 58 18.86 1.76 7.97
CA ALA A 58 19.40 3.11 8.17
C ALA A 58 19.32 3.56 9.63
N MET A 59 18.27 3.16 10.34
CA MET A 59 18.17 3.42 11.78
C MET A 59 19.21 2.63 12.58
N ALA A 60 19.44 1.36 12.23
CA ALA A 60 20.40 0.51 12.91
C ALA A 60 21.85 1.01 12.73
N THR A 61 22.16 1.55 11.56
CA THR A 61 23.48 2.12 11.26
C THR A 61 23.61 3.60 11.65
N ARG A 62 22.57 4.16 12.26
CA ARG A 62 22.47 5.59 12.64
C ARG A 62 22.57 6.56 11.50
N GLU A 63 22.30 6.12 10.27
CA GLU A 63 22.18 7.00 9.10
C GLU A 63 20.87 7.78 9.11
N LEU A 64 19.81 7.16 9.64
CA LEU A 64 18.50 7.80 9.81
C LEU A 64 18.32 8.20 11.27
N THR A 65 18.23 9.51 11.52
CA THR A 65 18.06 10.08 12.84
C THR A 65 16.87 11.03 12.86
N SER A 66 16.48 11.49 14.03
CA SER A 66 15.40 12.48 14.16
C SER A 66 15.71 13.81 13.45
N SER A 67 17.00 14.15 13.31
CA SER A 67 17.42 15.39 12.67
C SER A 67 17.30 15.38 11.15
N ASN A 68 17.40 14.19 10.51
CA ASN A 68 17.31 14.06 9.05
C ASN A 68 16.06 13.35 8.57
N SER A 69 15.11 13.05 9.48
CA SER A 69 13.91 12.28 9.16
C SER A 69 13.06 12.90 8.06
N LEU A 70 12.90 14.23 8.06
CA LEU A 70 12.11 14.94 7.04
C LEU A 70 12.73 14.81 5.65
N ARG A 71 14.06 14.83 5.56
CA ARG A 71 14.76 14.63 4.28
C ARG A 71 14.53 13.21 3.77
N VAL A 72 14.62 12.22 4.65
CA VAL A 72 14.39 10.81 4.29
C VAL A 72 12.95 10.59 3.85
N PHE A 73 11.98 11.16 4.56
CA PHE A 73 10.57 11.10 4.16
C PHE A 73 10.36 11.70 2.77
N GLY A 74 10.89 12.88 2.51
CA GLY A 74 10.78 13.51 1.21
C GLY A 74 11.35 12.66 0.09
N LYS A 75 12.50 12.04 0.34
CA LYS A 75 13.13 11.11 -0.60
C LYS A 75 12.26 9.89 -0.86
N GLU A 76 11.70 9.29 0.18
CA GLU A 76 10.87 8.08 0.04
C GLU A 76 9.54 8.38 -0.65
N ILE A 77 8.94 9.53 -0.39
CA ILE A 77 7.75 9.97 -1.12
C ILE A 77 8.08 10.11 -2.60
N LEU A 78 9.22 10.70 -2.92
CA LEU A 78 9.65 10.88 -4.30
C LEU A 78 9.93 9.55 -5.00
N VAL A 79 10.61 8.62 -4.34
CA VAL A 79 10.85 7.26 -4.85
C VAL A 79 9.52 6.53 -5.07
N GLY A 80 8.59 6.63 -4.11
CA GLY A 80 7.25 6.08 -4.24
C GLY A 80 6.49 6.66 -5.43
N ALA A 81 6.63 7.97 -5.67
CA ALA A 81 6.01 8.63 -6.81
C ALA A 81 6.60 8.13 -8.14
N TYR A 82 7.91 8.01 -8.24
CA TYR A 82 8.54 7.48 -9.46
C TYR A 82 8.14 6.04 -9.74
N ASN A 83 8.21 5.17 -8.74
CA ASN A 83 7.77 3.79 -8.87
C ASN A 83 6.27 3.72 -9.18
N GLY A 84 5.50 4.57 -8.52
CA GLY A 84 4.06 4.66 -8.74
C GLY A 84 3.71 5.04 -10.16
N ILE A 85 4.38 6.04 -10.72
CA ILE A 85 4.17 6.46 -12.12
C ILE A 85 4.51 5.32 -13.06
N PHE A 86 5.65 4.67 -12.87
CA PHE A 86 6.09 3.56 -13.74
C PHE A 86 5.09 2.42 -13.72
N PHE A 87 4.74 1.91 -12.54
CA PHE A 87 3.82 0.78 -12.41
C PHE A 87 2.38 1.17 -12.74
N ALA A 88 1.97 2.41 -12.45
CA ALA A 88 0.65 2.90 -12.82
C ALA A 88 0.48 2.89 -14.34
N LEU A 89 1.46 3.40 -15.08
CA LEU A 89 1.41 3.38 -16.53
C LEU A 89 1.42 1.95 -17.07
N LEU A 90 2.30 1.11 -16.55
CA LEU A 90 2.42 -0.29 -16.99
C LEU A 90 1.13 -1.06 -16.76
N ILE A 91 0.63 -1.08 -15.54
CA ILE A 91 -0.57 -1.84 -15.18
C ILE A 91 -1.82 -1.20 -15.77
N GLY A 92 -1.89 0.12 -15.80
CA GLY A 92 -3.02 0.83 -16.42
C GLY A 92 -3.16 0.54 -17.90
N ILE A 93 -2.07 0.54 -18.64
CA ILE A 93 -2.06 0.20 -20.06
C ILE A 93 -2.47 -1.27 -20.27
N ILE A 94 -1.86 -2.19 -19.52
CA ILE A 94 -2.18 -3.62 -19.61
C ILE A 94 -3.67 -3.86 -19.32
N THR A 95 -4.19 -3.26 -18.25
CA THR A 95 -5.59 -3.39 -17.85
C THR A 95 -6.52 -2.80 -18.90
N GLY A 96 -6.21 -1.62 -19.39
CA GLY A 96 -7.01 -0.95 -20.42
C GLY A 96 -7.16 -1.79 -21.67
N PHE A 97 -6.08 -2.44 -22.12
CA PHE A 97 -6.14 -3.33 -23.30
C PHE A 97 -6.80 -4.65 -22.99
N TRP A 98 -6.50 -5.24 -21.83
CA TRP A 98 -7.04 -6.56 -21.46
C TRP A 98 -8.56 -6.54 -21.30
N PHE A 99 -9.08 -5.54 -20.59
CA PHE A 99 -10.53 -5.43 -20.34
C PHE A 99 -11.24 -4.55 -21.39
N LYS A 100 -10.50 -3.97 -22.33
CA LYS A 100 -11.03 -3.03 -23.34
C LYS A 100 -11.80 -1.88 -22.70
N ASP A 101 -11.34 -1.41 -21.55
CA ASP A 101 -11.96 -0.35 -20.78
C ASP A 101 -10.88 0.62 -20.30
N TYR A 102 -10.78 1.74 -21.00
CA TYR A 102 -9.77 2.76 -20.69
C TYR A 102 -10.05 3.46 -19.36
N LEU A 103 -11.31 3.59 -18.97
CA LEU A 103 -11.65 4.18 -17.68
C LEU A 103 -11.18 3.29 -16.53
N LEU A 104 -11.39 1.98 -16.64
CA LEU A 104 -10.89 1.02 -15.65
C LEU A 104 -9.36 1.06 -15.56
N GLY A 105 -8.67 1.12 -16.71
CA GLY A 105 -7.21 1.27 -16.75
C GLY A 105 -6.75 2.54 -16.04
N SER A 106 -7.45 3.66 -16.24
CA SER A 106 -7.14 4.92 -15.57
C SER A 106 -7.34 4.81 -14.06
N ILE A 107 -8.42 4.17 -13.63
CA ILE A 107 -8.73 4.01 -12.20
C ILE A 107 -7.63 3.20 -11.50
N ILE A 108 -7.24 2.07 -12.07
CA ILE A 108 -6.19 1.25 -11.47
C ILE A 108 -4.84 1.98 -11.49
N ALA A 109 -4.56 2.77 -12.52
CA ALA A 109 -3.34 3.56 -12.60
C ALA A 109 -3.28 4.58 -11.46
N PHE A 110 -4.33 5.35 -11.23
CA PHE A 110 -4.38 6.31 -10.12
C PHE A 110 -4.33 5.61 -8.75
N ALA A 111 -5.05 4.52 -8.58
CA ALA A 111 -5.04 3.76 -7.34
C ALA A 111 -3.62 3.23 -7.04
N MET A 112 -2.95 2.69 -8.04
CA MET A 112 -1.58 2.20 -7.93
C MET A 112 -0.62 3.32 -7.55
N LEU A 113 -0.72 4.46 -8.22
CA LEU A 113 0.13 5.62 -7.94
C LEU A 113 0.00 6.08 -6.49
N PHE A 114 -1.23 6.31 -6.04
CA PHE A 114 -1.48 6.75 -4.66
C PHE A 114 -1.04 5.70 -3.64
N ASN A 115 -1.33 4.43 -3.91
CA ASN A 115 -0.96 3.35 -2.98
C ASN A 115 0.56 3.20 -2.85
N LEU A 116 1.31 3.35 -3.95
CA LEU A 116 2.77 3.26 -3.90
C LEU A 116 3.40 4.47 -3.20
N ILE A 117 2.83 5.66 -3.38
CA ILE A 117 3.26 6.85 -2.63
C ILE A 117 3.02 6.65 -1.12
N LEU A 118 1.84 6.19 -0.75
CA LEU A 118 1.50 5.91 0.64
C LEU A 118 2.38 4.80 1.22
N ALA A 119 2.65 3.76 0.44
CA ALA A 119 3.52 2.66 0.86
C ALA A 119 4.94 3.16 1.19
N GLY A 120 5.49 4.02 0.36
CA GLY A 120 6.80 4.63 0.61
C GLY A 120 6.79 5.50 1.86
N THR A 121 5.76 6.32 2.01
CA THR A 121 5.60 7.21 3.15
C THR A 121 5.48 6.42 4.46
N PHE A 122 4.55 5.46 4.53
CA PHE A 122 4.34 4.66 5.74
C PHE A 122 5.50 3.68 5.99
N GLY A 123 6.13 3.18 4.94
CA GLY A 123 7.31 2.34 5.06
C GLY A 123 8.46 3.03 5.78
N ALA A 124 8.61 4.33 5.60
CA ALA A 124 9.58 5.14 6.32
C ALA A 124 9.05 5.61 7.68
N ALA A 125 7.77 5.99 7.75
CA ALA A 125 7.17 6.57 8.96
C ALA A 125 7.00 5.55 10.09
N ILE A 126 6.53 4.35 9.79
CA ILE A 126 6.20 3.35 10.82
C ILE A 126 7.42 2.97 11.68
N PRO A 127 8.60 2.66 11.11
CA PRO A 127 9.77 2.36 11.93
C PRO A 127 10.16 3.51 12.84
N LEU A 128 10.08 4.74 12.36
CA LEU A 128 10.42 5.93 13.18
C LEU A 128 9.44 6.11 14.33
N ILE A 129 8.14 5.93 14.08
CA ILE A 129 7.12 6.02 15.11
C ILE A 129 7.31 4.93 16.17
N LEU A 130 7.54 3.69 15.75
CA LEU A 130 7.78 2.58 16.66
C LEU A 130 9.04 2.80 17.48
N SER A 131 10.09 3.30 16.88
CA SER A 131 11.34 3.63 17.59
C SER A 131 11.11 4.72 18.64
N TYR A 132 10.29 5.72 18.32
CA TYR A 132 9.93 6.78 19.26
C TYR A 132 9.25 6.20 20.52
N PHE A 133 8.40 5.20 20.37
CA PHE A 133 7.73 4.53 21.47
C PHE A 133 8.55 3.39 22.08
N LYS A 134 9.83 3.24 21.69
CA LYS A 134 10.73 2.19 22.17
C LYS A 134 10.26 0.78 21.86
N ILE A 135 9.51 0.61 20.76
CA ILE A 135 9.08 -0.67 20.23
C ILE A 135 10.06 -1.07 19.13
N ASP A 136 10.45 -2.35 19.08
CA ASP A 136 11.36 -2.84 18.04
C ASP A 136 10.68 -2.75 16.67
N PRO A 137 11.16 -1.88 15.76
CA PRO A 137 10.54 -1.72 14.45
C PRO A 137 10.66 -2.95 13.56
N ALA A 138 11.68 -3.79 13.77
CA ALA A 138 11.87 -4.98 12.95
C ALA A 138 10.80 -6.05 13.21
N VAL A 139 10.16 -6.03 14.38
CA VAL A 139 9.18 -7.07 14.76
C VAL A 139 7.77 -6.69 14.35
N ALA A 140 7.35 -5.46 14.62
CA ALA A 140 5.95 -5.05 14.49
C ALA A 140 5.64 -4.33 13.18
N ALA A 141 6.65 -3.70 12.56
CA ALA A 141 6.42 -2.76 11.46
C ALA A 141 5.82 -3.40 10.21
N THR A 142 6.24 -4.62 9.86
CA THR A 142 5.77 -5.30 8.64
C THR A 142 4.27 -5.57 8.68
N VAL A 143 3.77 -6.06 9.81
CA VAL A 143 2.33 -6.37 9.96
C VAL A 143 1.50 -5.09 9.88
N ILE A 144 1.93 -4.03 10.58
CA ILE A 144 1.25 -2.74 10.57
C ILE A 144 1.24 -2.17 9.15
N LEU A 145 2.39 -2.17 8.48
CA LEU A 145 2.54 -1.63 7.15
C LEU A 145 1.67 -2.35 6.12
N THR A 146 1.72 -3.68 6.08
CA THR A 146 0.92 -4.45 5.12
C THR A 146 -0.57 -4.29 5.38
N THR A 147 -0.98 -4.21 6.63
CA THR A 147 -2.38 -3.94 6.98
C THR A 147 -2.82 -2.59 6.43
N ILE A 148 -2.04 -1.54 6.66
CA ILE A 148 -2.36 -0.19 6.17
C ILE A 148 -2.40 -0.15 4.65
N THR A 149 -1.41 -0.73 3.98
CA THR A 149 -1.35 -0.70 2.50
C THR A 149 -2.47 -1.52 1.87
N ASP A 150 -2.86 -2.65 2.46
CA ASP A 150 -3.99 -3.43 1.99
C ASP A 150 -5.29 -2.65 2.10
N ILE A 151 -5.55 -2.06 3.27
CA ILE A 151 -6.77 -1.28 3.51
C ILE A 151 -6.83 -0.08 2.58
N LEU A 152 -5.75 0.71 2.53
CA LEU A 152 -5.71 1.90 1.68
C LEU A 152 -5.78 1.56 0.20
N GLY A 153 -5.12 0.48 -0.22
CA GLY A 153 -5.18 0.02 -1.60
C GLY A 153 -6.60 -0.32 -2.02
N PHE A 154 -7.32 -1.11 -1.22
CA PHE A 154 -8.70 -1.46 -1.50
C PHE A 154 -9.62 -0.25 -1.45
N VAL A 155 -9.50 0.59 -0.42
CA VAL A 155 -10.36 1.78 -0.26
C VAL A 155 -10.16 2.76 -1.41
N ILE A 156 -8.93 3.07 -1.78
CA ILE A 156 -8.64 4.01 -2.87
C ILE A 156 -9.17 3.47 -4.19
N PHE A 157 -8.86 2.20 -4.49
CA PHE A 157 -9.27 1.60 -5.75
C PHE A 157 -10.79 1.52 -5.87
N LEU A 158 -11.47 1.03 -4.84
CA LEU A 158 -12.92 0.88 -4.85
C LEU A 158 -13.65 2.22 -4.76
N ALA A 159 -13.10 3.19 -4.04
CA ALA A 159 -13.67 4.53 -3.98
C ALA A 159 -13.62 5.21 -5.34
N LEU A 160 -12.48 5.14 -6.03
CA LEU A 160 -12.34 5.67 -7.38
C LEU A 160 -13.28 4.96 -8.36
N ALA A 161 -13.38 3.64 -8.26
CA ALA A 161 -14.27 2.86 -9.11
C ALA A 161 -15.75 3.22 -8.86
N ASN A 162 -16.12 3.33 -7.58
CA ASN A 162 -17.48 3.68 -7.21
C ASN A 162 -17.85 5.09 -7.69
N TYR A 163 -16.92 6.04 -7.61
CA TYR A 163 -17.16 7.41 -8.03
C TYR A 163 -17.21 7.56 -9.54
N LEU A 164 -16.32 6.89 -10.28
CA LEU A 164 -16.16 7.10 -11.71
C LEU A 164 -16.92 6.11 -12.59
N LEU A 165 -17.17 4.87 -12.13
CA LEU A 165 -17.83 3.83 -12.92
C LEU A 165 -19.31 3.64 -12.55
N ILE A 166 -19.70 4.10 -11.40
CA ILE A 166 -21.04 3.94 -10.84
C ILE A 166 -21.60 5.30 -10.45
#